data_4ddbf0ddfa90bb7ee3790a1f5b059182
#
_entry.id   4ddbf0ddfa90bb7ee3790a1f5b059182
#
_cell.length_a   1.000
_cell.length_b   1.000
_cell.length_c   1.000
_cell.angle_alpha   90.00
_cell.angle_beta   90.00
_cell.angle_gamma   90.00
#
_symmetry.space_group_name_H-M   'P 1'
#
loop_
_entity.id
_entity.type
_entity.pdbx_description
1 polymer ?
#
loop_
_entity_poly.entity_id
_entity_poly.type
_entity_poly.pdbx_seq_one_letter_code
_entity_poly.pdbx_strand_id
1 'polypeptide(L)'
;MAGGGTAPPLKVGDVLLLVGVSILIGTLFIQEWDQATKIKAGDAPLEGTSRTFSGDEITITIQPENSTIVSIEILEDGKNADGYPVTDGAGPENPLTVNYESNGGKVVWKVTFETEVNAEVDVDLDRAYFLNYFPYILGALITTLGVLKKNADATVKEDVLDAIIEDGDSSN
;
A
#
# COMPACT_ATOMS: atom_id res chain seq x y z
N MET A 1 20.53 29.21 -33.52
CA MET A 1 21.27 28.17 -32.84
C MET A 1 20.78 28.12 -31.42
N ALA A 2 20.01 27.07 -31.06
CA ALA A 2 19.55 26.85 -29.69
C ALA A 2 20.74 26.34 -28.88
N GLY A 3 21.23 27.14 -27.91
CA GLY A 3 22.27 26.78 -27.02
C GLY A 3 21.82 25.62 -26.12
N GLY A 4 22.32 24.41 -26.38
CA GLY A 4 22.12 23.27 -25.50
C GLY A 4 22.92 23.47 -24.22
N GLY A 5 22.29 24.16 -23.24
CA GLY A 5 22.83 24.22 -21.89
C GLY A 5 22.84 22.82 -21.28
N THR A 6 23.97 22.35 -20.79
CA THR A 6 24.06 21.12 -19.99
C THR A 6 23.22 21.31 -18.73
N ALA A 7 22.28 20.40 -18.48
CA ALA A 7 21.50 20.42 -17.24
C ALA A 7 22.44 20.40 -16.03
N PRO A 8 22.19 21.21 -14.99
CA PRO A 8 23.01 21.21 -13.78
C PRO A 8 23.04 19.80 -13.17
N PRO A 9 24.17 19.35 -12.64
CA PRO A 9 24.28 18.05 -12.01
C PRO A 9 23.30 17.93 -10.83
N LEU A 10 22.55 16.84 -10.77
CA LEU A 10 21.63 16.54 -9.66
C LEU A 10 22.43 16.42 -8.37
N LYS A 11 22.03 17.18 -7.35
CA LYS A 11 22.62 17.08 -6.02
C LYS A 11 22.04 15.88 -5.27
N VAL A 12 22.82 15.30 -4.39
CA VAL A 12 22.40 14.14 -3.58
C VAL A 12 21.12 14.43 -2.79
N GLY A 13 20.98 15.65 -2.25
CA GLY A 13 19.76 16.07 -1.55
C GLY A 13 18.52 16.05 -2.44
N ASP A 14 18.61 16.47 -3.70
CA ASP A 14 17.49 16.46 -4.65
C ASP A 14 17.10 15.02 -5.06
N VAL A 15 18.09 14.13 -5.21
CA VAL A 15 17.84 12.70 -5.48
C VAL A 15 17.13 12.03 -4.30
N LEU A 16 17.57 12.26 -3.06
CA LEU A 16 16.93 11.73 -1.87
C LEU A 16 15.50 12.24 -1.72
N LEU A 17 15.25 13.52 -1.95
CA LEU A 17 13.91 14.09 -1.95
C LEU A 17 13.02 13.41 -2.99
N LEU A 18 13.50 13.29 -4.22
CA LEU A 18 12.74 12.64 -5.29
C LEU A 18 12.39 11.20 -4.93
N VAL A 19 13.36 10.42 -4.46
CA VAL A 19 13.15 9.01 -4.06
C VAL A 19 12.18 8.90 -2.90
N GLY A 20 12.38 9.68 -1.82
CA GLY A 20 11.53 9.63 -0.64
C GLY A 20 10.07 10.00 -0.95
N VAL A 21 9.85 11.10 -1.70
CA VAL A 21 8.52 11.52 -2.12
C VAL A 21 7.89 10.51 -3.07
N SER A 22 8.66 9.89 -3.98
CA SER A 22 8.15 8.86 -4.89
C SER A 22 7.69 7.62 -4.13
N ILE A 23 8.40 7.21 -3.07
CA ILE A 23 7.98 6.10 -2.20
C ILE A 23 6.67 6.45 -1.50
N LEU A 24 6.55 7.66 -0.92
CA LEU A 24 5.32 8.09 -0.24
C LEU A 24 4.11 8.11 -1.19
N ILE A 25 4.26 8.73 -2.35
CA ILE A 25 3.18 8.80 -3.35
C ILE A 25 2.84 7.41 -3.86
N GLY A 26 3.84 6.57 -4.21
CA GLY A 26 3.63 5.22 -4.68
C GLY A 26 2.89 4.35 -3.67
N THR A 27 3.21 4.48 -2.38
CA THR A 27 2.52 3.76 -1.30
C THR A 27 1.06 4.19 -1.18
N LEU A 28 0.79 5.51 -1.25
CA LEU A 28 -0.59 6.02 -1.26
C LEU A 28 -1.39 5.44 -2.43
N PHE A 29 -0.81 5.45 -3.63
CA PHE A 29 -1.50 4.91 -4.81
C PHE A 29 -1.81 3.41 -4.69
N ILE A 30 -0.90 2.62 -4.12
CA ILE A 30 -1.10 1.18 -3.95
C ILE A 30 -2.23 0.90 -2.94
N GLN A 31 -2.33 1.66 -1.85
CA GLN A 31 -3.37 1.47 -0.84
C GLN A 31 -4.76 1.93 -1.30
N GLU A 32 -4.83 3.02 -2.09
CA GLU A 32 -6.10 3.53 -2.62
C GLU A 32 -6.61 2.72 -3.84
N TRP A 33 -5.78 1.83 -4.41
CA TRP A 33 -6.12 1.11 -5.65
C TRP A 33 -6.76 -0.26 -5.40
N ASP A 34 -6.96 -0.65 -4.16
CA ASP A 34 -7.65 -1.89 -3.86
C ASP A 34 -9.15 -1.72 -4.17
N GLN A 35 -9.58 -2.29 -5.29
CA GLN A 35 -10.96 -2.20 -5.75
C GLN A 35 -11.65 -3.54 -5.50
N ALA A 36 -12.85 -3.47 -4.91
CA ALA A 36 -13.69 -4.63 -4.75
C ALA A 36 -13.89 -5.38 -6.08
N THR A 37 -13.78 -6.70 -6.04
CA THR A 37 -13.96 -7.57 -7.20
C THR A 37 -15.45 -7.73 -7.48
N LYS A 38 -15.86 -7.41 -8.72
CA LYS A 38 -17.26 -7.60 -9.15
C LYS A 38 -17.46 -8.99 -9.72
N ILE A 39 -18.40 -9.72 -9.14
CA ILE A 39 -18.82 -11.05 -9.56
C ILE A 39 -20.18 -10.90 -10.27
N LYS A 40 -20.35 -11.57 -11.40
CA LYS A 40 -21.62 -11.63 -12.14
C LYS A 40 -22.35 -12.91 -11.81
N ALA A 41 -23.68 -12.84 -11.88
CA ALA A 41 -24.54 -14.02 -11.76
C ALA A 41 -24.11 -15.12 -12.75
N GLY A 42 -23.88 -16.32 -12.24
CA GLY A 42 -23.41 -17.47 -13.01
C GLY A 42 -21.88 -17.58 -13.18
N ASP A 43 -21.10 -16.63 -12.64
CA ASP A 43 -19.63 -16.76 -12.62
C ASP A 43 -19.21 -17.94 -11.72
N ALA A 44 -18.02 -18.48 -11.99
CA ALA A 44 -17.39 -19.46 -11.11
C ALA A 44 -17.16 -18.85 -9.70
N PRO A 45 -17.08 -19.69 -8.65
CA PRO A 45 -16.71 -19.21 -7.30
C PRO A 45 -15.47 -18.35 -7.33
N LEU A 46 -15.48 -17.25 -6.57
CA LEU A 46 -14.30 -16.40 -6.44
C LEU A 46 -13.27 -17.11 -5.57
N GLU A 47 -12.07 -17.29 -6.11
CA GLU A 47 -10.94 -17.84 -5.38
C GLU A 47 -9.81 -16.81 -5.36
N GLY A 48 -9.19 -16.65 -4.19
CA GLY A 48 -8.03 -15.81 -4.03
C GLY A 48 -6.98 -16.47 -3.15
N THR A 49 -5.77 -15.94 -3.19
CA THR A 49 -4.66 -16.46 -2.39
C THR A 49 -3.74 -15.33 -1.96
N SER A 50 -3.25 -15.41 -0.72
CA SER A 50 -2.22 -14.52 -0.19
C SER A 50 -1.17 -15.31 0.58
N ARG A 51 0.03 -14.72 0.69
CA ARG A 51 1.02 -15.15 1.68
C ARG A 51 0.96 -14.20 2.87
N THR A 52 0.83 -14.77 4.04
CA THR A 52 0.64 -14.07 5.29
C THR A 52 1.77 -14.36 6.27
N PHE A 53 1.92 -13.48 7.24
CA PHE A 53 2.69 -13.69 8.46
C PHE A 53 1.73 -14.01 9.61
N SER A 54 2.24 -14.57 10.68
CA SER A 54 1.44 -14.81 11.89
C SER A 54 0.92 -13.48 12.46
N GLY A 55 -0.38 -13.39 12.69
CA GLY A 55 -1.07 -12.19 13.15
C GLY A 55 -1.53 -11.24 12.04
N ASP A 56 -1.31 -11.57 10.75
CA ASP A 56 -1.96 -10.86 9.65
C ASP A 56 -3.47 -11.16 9.68
N GLU A 57 -4.30 -10.15 9.43
CA GLU A 57 -5.75 -10.29 9.38
C GLU A 57 -6.26 -10.14 7.95
N ILE A 58 -7.11 -11.09 7.52
CA ILE A 58 -7.81 -11.03 6.23
C ILE A 58 -9.27 -10.73 6.52
N THR A 59 -9.76 -9.59 6.03
CA THR A 59 -11.16 -9.20 6.07
C THR A 59 -11.79 -9.41 4.71
N ILE A 60 -12.84 -10.24 4.64
CA ILE A 60 -13.61 -10.49 3.42
C ILE A 60 -15.00 -9.89 3.61
N THR A 61 -15.33 -8.87 2.83
CA THR A 61 -16.65 -8.23 2.83
C THR A 61 -17.36 -8.54 1.51
N ILE A 62 -18.59 -9.06 1.61
CA ILE A 62 -19.39 -9.49 0.47
C ILE A 62 -20.70 -8.73 0.48
N GLN A 63 -20.97 -8.00 -0.58
CA GLN A 63 -22.21 -7.24 -0.78
C GLN A 63 -22.90 -7.68 -2.07
N PRO A 64 -23.87 -8.63 -1.99
CA PRO A 64 -24.64 -9.04 -3.14
C PRO A 64 -25.76 -8.03 -3.46
N GLU A 65 -26.13 -7.91 -4.74
CA GLU A 65 -27.25 -7.05 -5.18
C GLU A 65 -28.63 -7.56 -4.71
N ASN A 66 -28.74 -8.86 -4.44
CA ASN A 66 -29.97 -9.50 -3.91
C ASN A 66 -29.60 -10.40 -2.74
N SER A 67 -30.56 -10.61 -1.82
CA SER A 67 -30.35 -11.50 -0.67
C SER A 67 -30.05 -12.93 -1.13
N THR A 68 -28.97 -13.49 -0.61
CA THR A 68 -28.51 -14.85 -0.90
C THR A 68 -27.78 -15.43 0.30
N ILE A 69 -27.58 -16.74 0.31
CA ILE A 69 -26.69 -17.42 1.23
C ILE A 69 -25.29 -17.47 0.60
N VAL A 70 -24.31 -17.07 1.38
CA VAL A 70 -22.90 -17.05 0.99
C VAL A 70 -22.13 -18.03 1.84
N SER A 71 -21.27 -18.82 1.23
CA SER A 71 -20.33 -19.71 1.91
C SER A 71 -18.91 -19.24 1.65
N ILE A 72 -18.14 -19.02 2.72
CA ILE A 72 -16.74 -18.61 2.68
C ILE A 72 -15.92 -19.76 3.26
N GLU A 73 -15.05 -20.31 2.43
CA GLU A 73 -14.06 -21.31 2.82
C GLU A 73 -12.69 -20.66 2.90
N ILE A 74 -11.95 -20.90 3.99
CA ILE A 74 -10.55 -20.45 4.16
C ILE A 74 -9.68 -21.65 4.46
N LEU A 75 -8.61 -21.80 3.67
CA LEU A 75 -7.58 -22.81 3.86
C LEU A 75 -6.25 -22.13 4.18
N GLU A 76 -5.58 -22.57 5.21
CA GLU A 76 -4.21 -22.19 5.53
C GLU A 76 -3.29 -23.39 5.34
N ASP A 77 -2.27 -23.23 4.48
CA ASP A 77 -1.34 -24.31 4.07
C ASP A 77 -2.06 -25.60 3.62
N GLY A 78 -3.20 -25.43 2.93
CA GLY A 78 -3.99 -26.54 2.38
C GLY A 78 -4.89 -27.27 3.37
N LYS A 79 -5.05 -26.74 4.60
CA LYS A 79 -6.00 -27.27 5.60
C LYS A 79 -7.08 -26.22 5.86
N ASN A 80 -8.30 -26.68 6.11
CA ASN A 80 -9.36 -25.76 6.51
C ASN A 80 -8.97 -25.03 7.79
N ALA A 81 -9.14 -23.73 7.80
CA ALA A 81 -8.96 -22.92 8.98
C ALA A 81 -10.05 -23.22 10.01
N ASP A 82 -9.72 -23.08 11.29
CA ASP A 82 -10.67 -23.35 12.38
C ASP A 82 -11.87 -22.39 12.26
N GLY A 83 -13.09 -22.97 12.36
CA GLY A 83 -14.33 -22.23 12.21
C GLY A 83 -14.81 -22.04 10.76
N TYR A 84 -14.12 -22.59 9.77
CA TYR A 84 -14.49 -22.51 8.35
C TYR A 84 -14.90 -23.89 7.78
N PRO A 85 -15.84 -23.93 6.78
CA PRO A 85 -16.48 -22.79 6.12
C PRO A 85 -17.51 -22.07 7.01
N VAL A 86 -17.61 -20.72 6.82
CA VAL A 86 -18.70 -19.92 7.36
C VAL A 86 -19.79 -19.83 6.30
N THR A 87 -21.04 -20.07 6.68
CA THR A 87 -22.20 -19.96 5.77
C THR A 87 -23.24 -19.08 6.43
N ASP A 88 -23.59 -17.96 5.80
CA ASP A 88 -24.55 -16.99 6.35
C ASP A 88 -25.27 -16.23 5.23
N GLY A 89 -26.36 -15.55 5.59
CA GLY A 89 -27.14 -14.70 4.69
C GLY A 89 -26.51 -13.34 4.47
N ALA A 90 -26.40 -12.91 3.21
CA ALA A 90 -25.95 -11.59 2.83
C ALA A 90 -26.96 -10.90 1.90
N GLY A 91 -26.96 -9.56 1.88
CA GLY A 91 -27.83 -8.76 1.04
C GLY A 91 -27.30 -7.34 0.85
N PRO A 92 -27.98 -6.53 0.00
CA PRO A 92 -27.51 -5.19 -0.33
C PRO A 92 -27.44 -4.23 0.89
N GLU A 93 -28.31 -4.41 1.88
CA GLU A 93 -28.33 -3.59 3.10
C GLU A 93 -27.64 -4.29 4.29
N ASN A 94 -27.28 -5.56 4.14
CA ASN A 94 -26.64 -6.35 5.18
C ASN A 94 -25.49 -7.16 4.56
N PRO A 95 -24.33 -6.54 4.29
CA PRO A 95 -23.17 -7.24 3.76
C PRO A 95 -22.66 -8.27 4.77
N LEU A 96 -22.15 -9.40 4.29
CA LEU A 96 -21.45 -10.37 5.12
C LEU A 96 -19.97 -9.97 5.23
N THR A 97 -19.49 -9.76 6.44
CA THR A 97 -18.07 -9.52 6.71
C THR A 97 -17.52 -10.63 7.58
N VAL A 98 -16.39 -11.20 7.17
CA VAL A 98 -15.70 -12.27 7.88
C VAL A 98 -14.24 -11.87 8.05
N ASN A 99 -13.74 -11.99 9.29
CA ASN A 99 -12.37 -11.72 9.66
C ASN A 99 -11.63 -13.02 9.97
N TYR A 100 -10.45 -13.18 9.43
CA TYR A 100 -9.59 -14.32 9.66
C TYR A 100 -8.18 -13.88 10.06
N GLU A 101 -7.75 -14.24 11.26
CA GLU A 101 -6.37 -14.04 11.73
C GLU A 101 -5.52 -15.24 11.33
N SER A 102 -4.46 -14.99 10.56
CA SER A 102 -3.58 -16.02 10.04
C SER A 102 -2.49 -16.40 11.04
N ASN A 103 -2.16 -17.69 11.10
CA ASN A 103 -0.99 -18.19 11.83
C ASN A 103 0.32 -18.05 11.03
N GLY A 104 0.22 -17.61 9.77
CA GLY A 104 1.33 -17.47 8.84
C GLY A 104 1.41 -18.62 7.84
N GLY A 105 1.68 -18.27 6.59
CA GLY A 105 1.77 -19.24 5.51
C GLY A 105 1.01 -18.83 4.25
N LYS A 106 0.54 -19.82 3.50
CA LYS A 106 -0.30 -19.59 2.33
C LYS A 106 -1.77 -19.71 2.72
N VAL A 107 -2.51 -18.60 2.62
CA VAL A 107 -3.95 -18.59 2.80
C VAL A 107 -4.63 -18.58 1.44
N VAL A 108 -5.63 -19.43 1.27
CA VAL A 108 -6.52 -19.50 0.10
C VAL A 108 -7.93 -19.30 0.61
N TRP A 109 -8.69 -18.41 -0.01
CA TRP A 109 -10.11 -18.24 0.28
C TRP A 109 -10.96 -18.53 -0.94
N LYS A 110 -12.17 -19.00 -0.69
CA LYS A 110 -13.15 -19.28 -1.72
C LYS A 110 -14.53 -18.78 -1.28
N VAL A 111 -15.15 -17.98 -2.14
CA VAL A 111 -16.48 -17.43 -1.93
C VAL A 111 -17.44 -18.10 -2.91
N THR A 112 -18.53 -18.68 -2.37
CA THR A 112 -19.56 -19.37 -3.14
C THR A 112 -20.94 -18.81 -2.78
N PHE A 113 -21.80 -18.62 -3.76
CA PHE A 113 -23.18 -18.17 -3.59
C PHE A 113 -24.14 -19.34 -3.84
N GLU A 114 -25.19 -19.45 -3.01
CA GLU A 114 -26.20 -20.48 -3.20
C GLU A 114 -27.08 -20.19 -4.44
N THR A 115 -27.32 -18.92 -4.74
CA THR A 115 -28.08 -18.47 -5.91
C THR A 115 -27.19 -17.62 -6.82
N GLU A 116 -27.52 -17.61 -8.11
CA GLU A 116 -26.84 -16.76 -9.09
C GLU A 116 -27.17 -15.28 -8.84
N VAL A 117 -26.25 -14.52 -8.30
CA VAL A 117 -26.39 -13.09 -7.99
C VAL A 117 -25.14 -12.31 -8.42
N ASN A 118 -25.34 -11.04 -8.77
CA ASN A 118 -24.22 -10.14 -8.86
C ASN A 118 -23.78 -9.73 -7.45
N ALA A 119 -22.49 -9.62 -7.21
CA ALA A 119 -21.96 -9.21 -5.92
C ALA A 119 -20.66 -8.41 -6.07
N GLU A 120 -20.39 -7.56 -5.09
CA GLU A 120 -19.07 -6.99 -4.88
C GLU A 120 -18.42 -7.74 -3.72
N VAL A 121 -17.18 -8.19 -3.92
CA VAL A 121 -16.36 -8.84 -2.90
C VAL A 121 -15.11 -8.04 -2.71
N ASP A 122 -14.92 -7.54 -1.49
CA ASP A 122 -13.76 -6.80 -1.05
C ASP A 122 -12.94 -7.68 -0.13
N VAL A 123 -11.62 -7.71 -0.33
CA VAL A 123 -10.70 -8.54 0.45
C VAL A 123 -9.52 -7.72 0.89
N ASP A 124 -9.55 -7.26 2.12
CA ASP A 124 -8.48 -6.51 2.75
C ASP A 124 -7.50 -7.42 3.48
N LEU A 125 -6.22 -7.08 3.40
CA LEU A 125 -5.16 -7.74 4.12
C LEU A 125 -4.42 -6.76 5.02
N ASP A 126 -4.74 -6.79 6.30
CA ASP A 126 -4.03 -6.04 7.33
C ASP A 126 -2.79 -6.79 7.81
N ARG A 127 -1.63 -6.20 7.62
CA ARG A 127 -0.35 -6.78 8.01
C ARG A 127 -0.06 -6.55 9.48
N ALA A 128 0.31 -7.62 10.17
CA ALA A 128 0.84 -7.52 11.52
C ALA A 128 2.15 -6.70 11.57
N TYR A 129 2.57 -6.32 12.77
CA TYR A 129 3.89 -5.73 13.05
C TYR A 129 4.22 -4.44 12.27
N PHE A 130 3.26 -3.56 12.05
CA PHE A 130 3.46 -2.26 11.36
C PHE A 130 3.97 -2.36 9.91
N LEU A 131 3.92 -3.54 9.29
CA LEU A 131 4.41 -3.72 7.92
C LEU A 131 3.68 -2.82 6.91
N ASN A 132 2.40 -2.51 7.16
CA ASN A 132 1.63 -1.56 6.35
C ASN A 132 2.21 -0.14 6.40
N TYR A 133 2.81 0.25 7.53
CA TYR A 133 3.38 1.59 7.74
C TYR A 133 4.86 1.70 7.34
N PHE A 134 5.53 0.56 7.14
CA PHE A 134 6.97 0.54 6.85
C PHE A 134 7.37 1.41 5.64
N PRO A 135 6.67 1.36 4.48
CA PRO A 135 7.01 2.21 3.35
C PRO A 135 6.86 3.71 3.64
N TYR A 136 5.86 4.10 4.45
CA TYR A 136 5.66 5.49 4.87
C TYR A 136 6.80 5.97 5.76
N ILE A 137 7.22 5.16 6.74
CA ILE A 137 8.33 5.48 7.64
C ILE A 137 9.61 5.64 6.81
N LEU A 138 9.88 4.71 5.90
CA LEU A 138 11.05 4.74 5.03
C LEU A 138 11.05 5.96 4.11
N GLY A 139 9.93 6.24 3.45
CA GLY A 139 9.76 7.41 2.58
C GLY A 139 9.95 8.73 3.34
N ALA A 140 9.38 8.84 4.55
CA ALA A 140 9.52 10.02 5.40
C ALA A 140 10.98 10.22 5.85
N LEU A 141 11.68 9.15 6.25
CA LEU A 141 13.10 9.22 6.63
C LEU A 141 13.98 9.69 5.47
N ILE A 142 13.82 9.09 4.29
CA ILE A 142 14.60 9.47 3.10
C ILE A 142 14.31 10.92 2.70
N THR A 143 13.04 11.34 2.74
CA THR A 143 12.65 12.73 2.45
C THR A 143 13.30 13.70 3.44
N THR A 144 13.24 13.39 4.73
CA THR A 144 13.85 14.21 5.78
C THR A 144 15.36 14.34 5.59
N LEU A 145 16.06 13.24 5.30
CA LEU A 145 17.49 13.25 4.98
C LEU A 145 17.78 14.11 3.74
N GLY A 146 16.93 14.06 2.73
CA GLY A 146 17.02 14.90 1.54
C GLY A 146 16.93 16.39 1.85
N VAL A 147 15.96 16.79 2.70
CA VAL A 147 15.79 18.18 3.16
C VAL A 147 17.01 18.64 3.95
N LEU A 148 17.47 17.84 4.93
CA LEU A 148 18.62 18.17 5.76
C LEU A 148 19.89 18.35 4.90
N LYS A 149 20.11 17.43 3.95
CA LYS A 149 21.27 17.53 3.04
C LYS A 149 21.20 18.76 2.15
N LYS A 150 20.02 19.09 1.63
CA LYS A 150 19.80 20.27 0.79
C LYS A 150 20.06 21.56 1.57
N ASN A 151 19.59 21.65 2.82
CA ASN A 151 19.85 22.81 3.69
C ASN A 151 21.33 22.94 4.02
N ALA A 152 22.02 21.84 4.37
CA ALA A 152 23.45 21.85 4.62
C ALA A 152 24.25 22.33 3.39
N ASP A 153 23.88 21.87 2.19
CA ASP A 153 24.52 22.30 0.94
C ASP A 153 24.24 23.78 0.61
N ALA A 154 23.15 24.36 1.09
CA ALA A 154 22.83 25.79 0.93
C ALA A 154 23.68 26.64 1.88
N THR A 155 23.78 26.26 3.15
CA THR A 155 24.57 26.99 4.17
C THR A 155 26.07 27.09 3.79
N VAL A 156 26.65 25.98 3.31
CA VAL A 156 28.05 25.97 2.86
C VAL A 156 28.30 26.95 1.70
N LYS A 157 27.29 27.16 0.83
CA LYS A 157 27.44 28.16 -0.26
C LYS A 157 27.41 29.60 0.24
N GLU A 158 26.59 29.91 1.24
CA GLU A 158 26.51 31.23 1.84
C GLU A 158 27.84 31.58 2.54
N ASP A 159 28.38 30.65 3.34
CA ASP A 159 29.69 30.85 4.03
C ASP A 159 30.84 31.11 3.04
N VAL A 160 30.87 30.43 1.90
CA VAL A 160 31.88 30.63 0.86
C VAL A 160 31.73 31.98 0.15
N LEU A 161 30.52 32.46 -0.06
CA LEU A 161 30.24 33.75 -0.67
C LEU A 161 30.65 34.89 0.27
N ASP A 162 30.37 34.79 1.56
CA ASP A 162 30.74 35.79 2.54
C ASP A 162 32.29 35.88 2.70
N ALA A 163 32.97 34.74 2.70
CA ALA A 163 34.43 34.69 2.75
C ALA A 163 35.10 35.38 1.52
N ILE A 164 34.53 35.24 0.34
CA ILE A 164 35.04 35.87 -0.90
C ILE A 164 34.80 37.39 -0.88
N ILE A 165 33.75 37.85 -0.27
CA ILE A 165 33.42 39.28 -0.16
C ILE A 165 34.39 39.98 0.84
N GLU A 166 34.68 39.33 1.98
CA GLU A 166 35.64 39.87 2.96
C GLU A 166 37.08 39.97 2.42
N ASP A 167 37.56 38.98 1.67
CA ASP A 167 38.88 39.01 1.05
C ASP A 167 38.99 40.08 -0.06
N GLY A 168 37.88 40.42 -0.71
CA GLY A 168 37.86 41.45 -1.76
C GLY A 168 37.96 42.90 -1.25
N ASP A 169 37.61 43.18 0.01
CA ASP A 169 37.60 44.54 0.58
C ASP A 169 38.94 44.89 1.28
N SER A 170 39.84 43.94 1.49
CA SER A 170 41.13 44.16 2.15
C SER A 170 42.28 44.57 1.20
N SER A 171 42.02 44.80 -0.08
CA SER A 171 43.04 45.13 -1.09
C SER A 171 42.92 46.55 -1.68
N ASN A 172 42.57 47.57 -0.86
CA ASN A 172 42.58 48.96 -1.25
C ASN A 172 43.43 49.84 -0.28
#